data_9f655b292f867cba889bb2664823deb4
#
_entry.id   9f655b292f867cba889bb2664823deb4
#
_cell.length_a   1.000
_cell.length_b   1.000
_cell.length_c   1.000
_cell.angle_alpha   90.00
_cell.angle_beta   90.00
_cell.angle_gamma   90.00
#
_symmetry.space_group_name_H-M   'P 1'
#
loop_
_entity.id
_entity.type
_entity.pdbx_description
1 polymer ?
#
loop_
_entity_poly.entity_id
_entity_poly.type
_entity_poly.pdbx_seq_one_letter_code
_entity_poly.pdbx_strand_id
1 'polypeptide(L)'
;MKETPEHYPTPEESIATMVTIDDTALVFEGGGMRNAYTAALVSRLIAEGINFPHVSGVSAGSSHLCNFTSRDAQRSHDTFVDLVEDPEFGGLKHFRKGHGYFNAEYIYQQICYPDGALPFNMDAFLANPA
;
A
#
# COMPACT_ATOMS: atom_id res chain seq x y z
N MET A 1 -22.05 2.66 9.41
CA MET A 1 -20.69 2.37 8.93
C MET A 1 -20.76 1.00 8.28
N LYS A 2 -20.54 0.86 6.98
CA LYS A 2 -20.37 -0.46 6.39
C LYS A 2 -19.08 -1.05 6.96
N GLU A 3 -19.17 -2.23 7.53
CA GLU A 3 -18.02 -3.00 8.03
C GLU A 3 -16.96 -3.13 6.94
N THR A 4 -15.70 -3.13 7.36
CA THR A 4 -14.59 -3.53 6.47
C THR A 4 -14.96 -4.87 5.86
N PRO A 5 -14.86 -5.06 4.53
CA PRO A 5 -15.21 -6.34 3.94
C PRO A 5 -14.38 -7.45 4.62
N GLU A 6 -15.03 -8.54 5.02
CA GLU A 6 -14.35 -9.69 5.65
C GLU A 6 -13.27 -10.29 4.75
N HIS A 7 -13.27 -9.95 3.47
CA HIS A 7 -12.29 -10.39 2.49
C HIS A 7 -12.14 -9.36 1.37
N TYR A 8 -10.91 -8.90 1.12
CA TYR A 8 -10.60 -8.10 -0.05
C TYR A 8 -10.44 -9.00 -1.28
N PRO A 9 -10.76 -8.50 -2.50
CA PRO A 9 -10.48 -9.24 -3.73
C PRO A 9 -8.96 -9.44 -3.88
N THR A 10 -8.56 -10.56 -4.47
CA THR A 10 -7.16 -10.75 -4.86
C THR A 10 -6.77 -9.72 -5.93
N PRO A 11 -5.47 -9.42 -6.11
CA PRO A 11 -5.02 -8.54 -7.19
C PRO A 11 -5.53 -8.97 -8.57
N GLU A 12 -5.51 -10.25 -8.87
CA GLU A 12 -5.97 -10.83 -10.15
C GLU A 12 -7.48 -10.64 -10.34
N GLU A 13 -8.28 -10.91 -9.32
CA GLU A 13 -9.73 -10.69 -9.33
C GLU A 13 -10.06 -9.21 -9.53
N SER A 14 -9.33 -8.33 -8.84
CA SER A 14 -9.52 -6.89 -8.95
C SER A 14 -9.17 -6.36 -10.33
N ILE A 15 -8.06 -6.81 -10.93
CA ILE A 15 -7.66 -6.44 -12.31
C ILE A 15 -8.71 -6.89 -13.31
N ALA A 16 -9.25 -8.11 -13.16
CA ALA A 16 -10.24 -8.67 -14.08
C ALA A 16 -11.58 -7.92 -14.10
N THR A 17 -11.91 -7.22 -13.01
CA THR A 17 -13.23 -6.57 -12.82
C THR A 17 -13.18 -5.05 -12.73
N MET A 18 -11.98 -4.44 -12.72
CA MET A 18 -11.84 -3.00 -12.54
C MET A 18 -12.41 -2.19 -13.71
N VAL A 19 -12.92 -1.01 -13.36
CA VAL A 19 -13.40 0.01 -14.30
C VAL A 19 -12.52 1.24 -14.17
N THR A 20 -11.92 1.66 -15.29
CA THR A 20 -11.06 2.86 -15.33
C THR A 20 -11.88 4.11 -15.59
N ILE A 21 -11.65 5.16 -14.79
CA ILE A 21 -12.22 6.49 -14.98
C ILE A 21 -11.24 7.32 -15.81
N ASP A 22 -11.46 7.40 -17.12
CA ASP A 22 -10.46 7.82 -18.12
C ASP A 22 -10.05 9.31 -18.07
N ASP A 23 -10.86 10.17 -17.48
CA ASP A 23 -10.63 11.63 -17.45
C ASP A 23 -10.09 12.15 -16.11
N THR A 24 -9.66 11.26 -15.24
CA THR A 24 -9.28 11.59 -13.86
C THR A 24 -7.91 11.01 -13.52
N ALA A 25 -7.10 11.78 -12.81
CA ALA A 25 -5.84 11.32 -12.22
C ALA A 25 -5.98 11.14 -10.70
N LEU A 26 -5.37 10.10 -10.17
CA LEU A 26 -5.27 9.87 -8.72
C LEU A 26 -3.90 10.31 -8.22
N VAL A 27 -3.88 11.22 -7.25
CA VAL A 27 -2.65 11.75 -6.66
C VAL A 27 -2.63 11.50 -5.16
N PHE A 28 -1.60 10.83 -4.67
CA PHE A 28 -1.40 10.55 -3.25
C PHE A 28 -0.37 11.50 -2.64
N GLU A 29 -0.77 12.24 -1.62
CA GLU A 29 0.14 13.07 -0.83
C GLU A 29 1.04 12.23 0.08
N GLY A 30 2.19 12.80 0.45
CA GLY A 30 3.01 12.30 1.54
C GLY A 30 2.40 12.61 2.92
N GLY A 31 2.99 12.06 3.96
CA GLY A 31 2.51 12.31 5.34
C GLY A 31 2.95 11.29 6.37
N GLY A 32 3.85 10.38 6.01
CA GLY A 32 4.31 9.31 6.91
C GLY A 32 3.13 8.47 7.39
N MET A 33 3.08 8.15 8.68
CA MET A 33 2.04 7.29 9.27
C MET A 33 0.62 7.91 9.27
N ARG A 34 0.47 9.21 9.02
CA ARG A 34 -0.86 9.80 8.81
C ARG A 34 -1.58 9.24 7.58
N ASN A 35 -0.83 8.64 6.68
CA ASN A 35 -1.35 7.92 5.51
C ASN A 35 -2.09 6.61 5.85
N ALA A 36 -2.19 6.21 7.10
CA ALA A 36 -3.11 5.15 7.53
C ALA A 36 -4.57 5.45 7.12
N TYR A 37 -4.98 6.72 7.17
CA TYR A 37 -6.28 7.14 6.64
C TYR A 37 -6.41 6.91 5.13
N THR A 38 -5.36 7.24 4.37
CA THR A 38 -5.32 7.02 2.92
C THR A 38 -5.33 5.54 2.56
N ALA A 39 -4.74 4.67 3.40
CA ALA A 39 -4.79 3.21 3.19
C ALA A 39 -6.24 2.69 3.15
N ALA A 40 -7.10 3.16 4.03
CA ALA A 40 -8.52 2.79 4.03
C ALA A 40 -9.22 3.21 2.73
N LEU A 41 -8.91 4.42 2.20
CA LEU A 41 -9.43 4.88 0.92
C LEU A 41 -8.92 4.01 -0.25
N VAL A 42 -7.62 3.70 -0.28
CA VAL A 42 -7.01 2.85 -1.31
C VAL A 42 -7.65 1.47 -1.32
N SER A 43 -7.76 0.83 -0.16
CA SER A 43 -8.40 -0.48 -0.03
C SER A 43 -9.86 -0.44 -0.51
N ARG A 44 -10.57 0.65 -0.22
CA ARG A 44 -11.95 0.82 -0.67
C ARG A 44 -12.07 1.01 -2.18
N LEU A 45 -11.23 1.84 -2.80
CA LEU A 45 -11.19 2.03 -4.25
C LEU A 45 -10.91 0.71 -4.97
N ILE A 46 -9.98 -0.08 -4.45
CA ILE A 46 -9.67 -1.41 -4.99
C ILE A 46 -10.87 -2.35 -4.87
N ALA A 47 -11.51 -2.40 -3.70
CA ALA A 47 -12.67 -3.26 -3.45
C ALA A 47 -13.87 -2.91 -4.31
N GLU A 48 -14.05 -1.62 -4.64
CA GLU A 48 -15.11 -1.15 -5.56
C GLU A 48 -14.72 -1.29 -7.04
N GLY A 49 -13.54 -1.81 -7.35
CA GLY A 49 -13.08 -2.00 -8.72
C GLY A 49 -12.75 -0.70 -9.46
N ILE A 50 -12.53 0.40 -8.76
CA ILE A 50 -12.24 1.70 -9.39
C ILE A 50 -10.75 1.78 -9.74
N ASN A 51 -10.44 2.18 -10.97
CA ASN A 51 -9.08 2.43 -11.46
C ASN A 51 -8.97 3.78 -12.15
N PHE A 52 -7.74 4.28 -12.32
CA PHE A 52 -7.43 5.55 -12.96
C PHE A 52 -6.26 5.37 -13.93
N PRO A 53 -6.26 6.06 -15.10
CA PRO A 53 -5.19 5.92 -16.10
C PRO A 53 -3.88 6.59 -15.70
N HIS A 54 -3.94 7.50 -14.72
CA HIS A 54 -2.77 8.20 -14.19
C HIS A 54 -2.80 8.18 -12.67
N VAL A 55 -1.78 7.57 -12.08
CA VAL A 55 -1.60 7.51 -10.64
C VAL A 55 -0.22 8.06 -10.29
N SER A 56 -0.15 8.93 -9.30
CA SER A 56 1.11 9.47 -8.78
C SER A 56 1.10 9.55 -7.26
N GLY A 57 2.29 9.58 -6.66
CA GLY A 57 2.42 9.65 -5.22
C GLY A 57 3.77 10.16 -4.76
N VAL A 58 3.81 10.82 -3.61
CA VAL A 58 5.01 11.39 -3.00
C VAL A 58 5.21 10.80 -1.61
N SER A 59 6.46 10.41 -1.25
CA SER A 59 6.80 9.85 0.06
C SER A 59 5.92 8.63 0.39
N ALA A 60 5.22 8.61 1.53
CA ALA A 60 4.25 7.57 1.87
C ALA A 60 3.15 7.37 0.79
N GLY A 61 2.82 8.43 0.04
CA GLY A 61 1.94 8.35 -1.12
C GLY A 61 2.48 7.46 -2.25
N SER A 62 3.81 7.30 -2.38
CA SER A 62 4.40 6.36 -3.33
C SER A 62 4.08 4.90 -2.98
N SER A 63 4.03 4.56 -1.68
CA SER A 63 3.60 3.24 -1.24
C SER A 63 2.13 2.98 -1.57
N HIS A 64 1.28 4.00 -1.42
CA HIS A 64 -0.12 3.89 -1.84
C HIS A 64 -0.27 3.72 -3.34
N LEU A 65 0.53 4.46 -4.15
CA LEU A 65 0.59 4.27 -5.59
C LEU A 65 0.91 2.80 -5.92
N CYS A 66 1.96 2.23 -5.32
CA CYS A 66 2.34 0.85 -5.55
C CYS A 66 1.23 -0.13 -5.18
N ASN A 67 0.63 0.02 -3.99
CA ASN A 67 -0.45 -0.85 -3.52
C ASN A 67 -1.72 -0.71 -4.37
N PHE A 68 -2.06 0.51 -4.78
CA PHE A 68 -3.21 0.76 -5.65
C PHE A 68 -3.01 0.15 -7.04
N THR A 69 -1.83 0.36 -7.65
CA THR A 69 -1.52 -0.15 -9.00
C THR A 69 -1.40 -1.66 -9.02
N SER A 70 -0.83 -2.29 -7.98
CA SER A 70 -0.82 -3.75 -7.83
C SER A 70 -2.17 -4.34 -7.41
N ARG A 71 -3.19 -3.49 -7.16
CA ARG A 71 -4.54 -3.89 -6.73
C ARG A 71 -4.56 -4.72 -5.45
N ASP A 72 -3.58 -4.49 -4.56
CA ASP A 72 -3.44 -5.23 -3.30
C ASP A 72 -4.02 -4.43 -2.13
N ALA A 73 -5.32 -4.61 -1.90
CA ALA A 73 -6.07 -3.94 -0.84
C ALA A 73 -5.62 -4.38 0.55
N GLN A 74 -5.30 -5.67 0.72
CA GLN A 74 -4.83 -6.20 2.00
C GLN A 74 -3.47 -5.61 2.34
N ARG A 75 -2.52 -5.63 1.40
CA ARG A 75 -1.20 -5.04 1.58
C ARG A 75 -1.28 -3.54 1.88
N SER A 76 -2.23 -2.82 1.28
CA SER A 76 -2.45 -1.40 1.58
C SER A 76 -2.81 -1.18 3.06
N HIS A 77 -3.68 -2.01 3.61
CA HIS A 77 -4.01 -2.00 5.03
C HIS A 77 -2.79 -2.34 5.89
N ASP A 78 -2.17 -3.48 5.63
CA ASP A 78 -1.08 -4.02 6.46
C ASP A 78 0.13 -3.08 6.51
N THR A 79 0.46 -2.42 5.38
CA THR A 79 1.58 -1.47 5.30
C THR A 79 1.43 -0.28 6.25
N PHE A 80 0.22 0.23 6.46
CA PHE A 80 0.01 1.47 7.21
C PHE A 80 -0.73 1.29 8.54
N VAL A 81 -1.30 0.12 8.79
CA VAL A 81 -2.02 -0.16 10.05
C VAL A 81 -1.28 -1.21 10.86
N ASP A 82 -0.99 -2.38 10.30
CA ASP A 82 -0.46 -3.50 11.07
C ASP A 82 1.07 -3.46 11.20
N LEU A 83 1.79 -2.98 10.18
CA LEU A 83 3.25 -2.93 10.18
C LEU A 83 3.84 -2.11 11.34
N VAL A 84 3.11 -1.11 11.83
CA VAL A 84 3.55 -0.27 12.96
C VAL A 84 3.69 -1.08 14.26
N GLU A 85 3.00 -2.20 14.38
CA GLU A 85 3.08 -3.12 15.53
C GLU A 85 4.27 -4.09 15.44
N ASP A 86 4.91 -4.18 14.27
CA ASP A 86 6.10 -5.01 14.07
C ASP A 86 7.30 -4.45 14.86
N PRO A 87 7.93 -5.24 15.75
CA PRO A 87 9.10 -4.79 16.52
C PRO A 87 10.30 -4.34 15.68
N GLU A 88 10.40 -4.81 14.42
CA GLU A 88 11.48 -4.42 13.51
C GLU A 88 11.16 -3.13 12.72
N PHE A 89 9.92 -2.65 12.75
CA PHE A 89 9.52 -1.39 12.10
C PHE A 89 10.27 -0.18 12.65
N GLY A 90 10.50 -0.13 13.97
CA GLY A 90 11.21 0.97 14.61
C GLY A 90 11.11 0.97 16.13
N GLY A 91 11.47 2.10 16.75
CA GLY A 91 11.34 2.31 18.17
C GLY A 91 12.64 2.74 18.86
N LEU A 92 12.56 2.90 20.17
CA LEU A 92 13.69 3.37 21.00
C LEU A 92 14.93 2.46 20.94
N LYS A 93 14.75 1.16 20.68
CA LYS A 93 15.85 0.20 20.51
C LYS A 93 16.71 0.58 19.30
N HIS A 94 16.09 0.90 18.18
CA HIS A 94 16.77 1.32 16.95
C HIS A 94 17.40 2.71 17.13
N PHE A 95 16.69 3.64 17.74
CA PHE A 95 17.20 4.97 18.05
C PHE A 95 18.47 4.93 18.92
N ARG A 96 18.50 4.11 19.98
CA ARG A 96 19.69 3.97 20.86
C ARG A 96 20.90 3.37 20.16
N LYS A 97 20.69 2.59 19.07
CA LYS A 97 21.77 2.03 18.24
C LYS A 97 22.28 3.01 17.19
N GLY A 98 21.74 4.21 17.09
CA GLY A 98 22.14 5.21 16.12
C GLY A 98 21.56 5.02 14.71
N HIS A 99 20.57 4.13 14.55
CA HIS A 99 19.93 3.83 13.26
C HIS A 99 18.67 4.69 12.97
N GLY A 100 18.40 5.70 13.82
CA GLY A 100 17.15 6.45 13.77
C GLY A 100 16.01 5.73 14.48
N TYR A 101 14.83 6.36 14.52
CA TYR A 101 13.65 5.76 15.14
C TYR A 101 13.03 4.66 14.26
N PHE A 102 12.96 4.87 12.95
CA PHE A 102 12.45 3.92 11.98
C PHE A 102 13.58 3.09 11.38
N ASN A 103 13.33 1.79 11.21
CA ASN A 103 14.25 0.89 10.53
C ASN A 103 14.06 0.99 9.02
N ALA A 104 14.70 1.98 8.40
CA ALA A 104 14.54 2.27 6.99
C ALA A 104 14.96 1.10 6.08
N GLU A 105 16.00 0.34 6.46
CA GLU A 105 16.43 -0.83 5.71
C GLU A 105 15.34 -1.91 5.69
N TYR A 106 14.75 -2.21 6.83
CA TYR A 106 13.65 -3.16 6.93
C TYR A 106 12.44 -2.69 6.09
N ILE A 107 12.00 -1.46 6.31
CA ILE A 107 10.79 -0.90 5.70
C ILE A 107 10.89 -0.80 4.17
N TYR A 108 12.05 -0.41 3.64
CA TYR A 108 12.19 -0.11 2.22
C TYR A 108 12.92 -1.17 1.40
N GLN A 109 13.62 -2.12 2.05
CA GLN A 109 14.44 -3.09 1.34
C GLN A 109 14.06 -4.55 1.65
N GLN A 110 13.58 -4.85 2.84
CA GLN A 110 13.39 -6.25 3.25
C GLN A 110 11.94 -6.73 3.17
N ILE A 111 10.97 -5.92 3.59
CA ILE A 111 9.59 -6.36 3.72
C ILE A 111 8.91 -6.70 2.39
N CYS A 112 9.36 -6.10 1.29
CA CYS A 112 8.73 -6.26 -0.04
C CYS A 112 9.27 -7.45 -0.85
N TYR A 113 10.33 -8.12 -0.39
CA TYR A 113 10.84 -9.31 -1.04
C TYR A 113 9.84 -10.49 -0.94
N PRO A 114 9.96 -11.51 -1.83
CA PRO A 114 9.04 -12.66 -1.83
C PRO A 114 8.95 -13.42 -0.50
N ASP A 115 10.00 -13.39 0.30
CA ASP A 115 10.11 -13.99 1.64
C ASP A 115 9.98 -12.96 2.79
N GLY A 116 9.68 -11.71 2.45
CA GLY A 116 9.49 -10.63 3.42
C GLY A 116 8.11 -10.65 4.08
N ALA A 117 7.94 -9.77 5.06
CA ALA A 117 6.68 -9.67 5.83
C ALA A 117 5.49 -9.18 4.99
N LEU A 118 5.73 -8.35 3.97
CA LEU A 118 4.72 -7.80 3.06
C LEU A 118 5.19 -7.93 1.61
N PRO A 119 5.18 -9.13 1.02
CA PRO A 119 5.64 -9.35 -0.35
C PRO A 119 4.91 -8.44 -1.34
N PHE A 120 5.64 -7.94 -2.34
CA PHE A 120 5.07 -7.09 -3.38
C PHE A 120 4.75 -7.91 -4.63
N ASN A 121 3.49 -7.82 -5.10
CA ASN A 121 3.07 -8.49 -6.32
C ASN A 121 3.44 -7.66 -7.55
N MET A 122 4.67 -7.88 -8.06
CA MET A 122 5.19 -7.18 -9.23
C MET A 122 4.42 -7.53 -10.51
N ASP A 123 3.95 -8.76 -10.64
CA ASP A 123 3.21 -9.20 -11.83
C ASP A 123 1.87 -8.47 -11.92
N ALA A 124 1.14 -8.36 -10.82
CA ALA A 124 -0.10 -7.58 -10.75
C ALA A 124 0.15 -6.09 -11.01
N PHE A 125 1.24 -5.53 -10.47
CA PHE A 125 1.63 -4.14 -10.73
C PHE A 125 1.87 -3.88 -12.22
N LEU A 126 2.59 -4.75 -12.90
CA LEU A 126 2.88 -4.63 -14.33
C LEU A 126 1.67 -4.93 -15.23
N ALA A 127 0.70 -5.68 -14.73
CA ALA A 127 -0.52 -6.01 -15.47
C ALA A 127 -1.55 -4.87 -15.46
N ASN A 128 -1.44 -3.91 -14.54
CA ASN A 128 -2.34 -2.75 -14.49
C ASN A 128 -1.98 -1.77 -15.63
N PRO A 129 -2.95 -1.30 -16.44
CA PRO A 129 -2.72 -0.37 -17.54
C PRO A 129 -2.51 1.09 -17.11
N ALA A 130 -2.55 1.40 -15.81
CA ALA A 130 -2.37 2.76 -15.27
C ALA A 130 -0.95 3.30 -15.43
#